data_1450b98830b1aab32503f9fa930567a2
#
_entry.id   1450b98830b1aab32503f9fa930567a2
#
_cell.length_a   1.000
_cell.length_b   1.000
_cell.length_c   1.000
_cell.angle_alpha   90.00
_cell.angle_beta   90.00
_cell.angle_gamma   90.00
#
_symmetry.space_group_name_H-M   'P 1'
#
loop_
_entity.id
_entity.type
_entity.pdbx_description
1 polymer ?
#
loop_
_entity_poly.entity_id
_entity_poly.type
_entity_poly.pdbx_seq_one_letter_code
_entity_poly.pdbx_strand_id
1 'polypeptide(L)'
;MAHDGQDMTQMTTSAILPELLTLTRAALPAVETVFERARDAVREMVTEDGRVSGALIEANQTAAHGLAWLATYNQSLQQMQRWADALAADGKFGEMEQLLHQIAFGEYLHQVAGGIPMNQGEVVRLQDMGLGWDALSGFQSTEVQTLMAQANSQAARTRLVALMEDQAGATMFGASGLDEELEMIRDQFRRYAQEKVEPNAHDWHLKDELIPIEIIEELAEMGVFGLTIPEEFGGFGLSKASMCVVSEELSRGYIGVGSLGTRSEIAAELIIAGGTDEQKANWLPKLASAEILPTAVFTEPNTGSDLGSLRTRAVKNADGDYEITGNKTWITHAARTHVMTLLARTNPDTTDHRGLSMFLAEKTPGTDENPFPTPGMTGGEIEVLGYRGMKEYELGFDGFKVKGENLLGGEEGKGFKQLMETFESARIQTAARAIGVAQCALDIAMQYAQDRKQFGKSLINFPRVSGKLAMMAVEIMIARQLTYFSAWEKDHGQRCDLEAGMAKLLGARVAWAAADNGLQIHGGNGFALEYKISRVLCDARILNIFEGAAEIQAQVIARRLLG
;
A
#
# COMPACT_ATOMS: atom_id res chain seq x y z
N MET A 1 12.04 66.30 -1.65
CA MET A 1 13.05 65.24 -1.74
C MET A 1 12.35 64.04 -2.34
N ALA A 2 12.61 63.79 -3.59
CA ALA A 2 12.05 62.66 -4.34
C ALA A 2 12.76 61.37 -3.90
N HIS A 3 12.01 60.37 -3.48
CA HIS A 3 12.52 59.03 -3.29
C HIS A 3 12.38 58.29 -4.65
N ASP A 4 13.51 58.04 -5.24
CA ASP A 4 13.66 57.15 -6.40
C ASP A 4 13.11 55.75 -6.05
N GLY A 5 12.01 55.41 -6.69
CA GLY A 5 11.52 54.03 -6.72
C GLY A 5 12.45 53.20 -7.58
N GLN A 6 13.31 52.40 -6.96
CA GLN A 6 13.98 51.32 -7.67
C GLN A 6 12.94 50.29 -8.10
N ASP A 7 12.73 50.23 -9.37
CA ASP A 7 12.01 49.20 -10.11
C ASP A 7 12.75 47.85 -9.88
N MET A 8 12.32 47.10 -8.83
CA MET A 8 12.75 45.71 -8.66
C MET A 8 12.03 44.90 -9.73
N THR A 9 12.58 44.86 -10.90
CA THR A 9 12.24 43.88 -11.93
C THR A 9 12.37 42.49 -11.29
N GLN A 10 11.25 41.92 -10.91
CA GLN A 10 11.18 40.49 -10.55
C GLN A 10 11.67 39.71 -11.76
N MET A 11 12.93 39.25 -11.72
CA MET A 11 13.34 38.15 -12.54
C MET A 11 12.38 36.98 -12.20
N THR A 12 11.46 36.70 -13.10
CA THR A 12 10.68 35.47 -13.07
C THR A 12 11.66 34.33 -13.31
N THR A 13 12.31 33.88 -12.22
CA THR A 13 13.05 32.62 -12.26
C THR A 13 12.04 31.54 -12.64
N SER A 14 12.31 30.80 -13.71
CA SER A 14 11.52 29.62 -14.08
C SER A 14 11.34 28.75 -12.84
N ALA A 15 10.12 28.26 -12.63
CA ALA A 15 9.84 27.32 -11.52
C ALA A 15 10.53 25.96 -11.72
N ILE A 16 10.97 25.70 -12.96
CA ILE A 16 11.68 24.48 -13.36
C ILE A 16 13.17 24.79 -13.52
N LEU A 17 14.01 23.92 -12.96
CA LEU A 17 15.46 23.99 -13.07
C LEU A 17 15.91 23.67 -14.50
N PRO A 18 16.87 24.45 -15.06
CA PRO A 18 17.51 24.09 -16.32
C PRO A 18 18.18 22.72 -16.22
N GLU A 19 18.19 21.97 -17.32
CA GLU A 19 18.85 20.65 -17.40
C GLU A 19 18.40 19.66 -16.33
N LEU A 20 17.10 19.71 -15.92
CA LEU A 20 16.55 18.98 -14.79
C LEU A 20 16.92 17.48 -14.80
N LEU A 21 16.72 16.78 -15.92
CA LEU A 21 17.03 15.34 -16.01
C LEU A 21 18.53 15.06 -15.89
N THR A 22 19.39 15.97 -16.32
CA THR A 22 20.84 15.86 -16.14
C THR A 22 21.22 15.98 -14.67
N LEU A 23 20.63 16.97 -13.97
CA LEU A 23 20.87 17.18 -12.53
C LEU A 23 20.41 15.97 -11.69
N THR A 24 19.21 15.46 -11.98
CA THR A 24 18.64 14.36 -11.19
C THR A 24 19.37 13.04 -11.43
N ARG A 25 19.77 12.73 -12.67
CA ARG A 25 20.63 11.57 -12.97
C ARG A 25 21.98 11.65 -12.26
N ALA A 26 22.58 12.83 -12.22
CA ALA A 26 23.86 13.04 -11.54
C ALA A 26 23.76 12.91 -10.01
N ALA A 27 22.56 13.12 -9.44
CA ALA A 27 22.35 12.98 -8.00
C ALA A 27 22.18 11.52 -7.53
N LEU A 28 21.71 10.60 -8.38
CA LEU A 28 21.46 9.21 -7.99
C LEU A 28 22.68 8.49 -7.40
N PRO A 29 23.90 8.56 -7.98
CA PRO A 29 25.08 7.91 -7.41
C PRO A 29 25.44 8.40 -5.99
N ALA A 30 25.10 9.65 -5.65
CA ALA A 30 25.34 10.16 -4.31
C ALA A 30 24.45 9.48 -3.28
N VAL A 31 23.17 9.25 -3.60
CA VAL A 31 22.22 8.53 -2.72
C VAL A 31 22.60 7.04 -2.63
N GLU A 32 22.93 6.42 -3.77
CA GLU A 32 23.38 5.03 -3.83
C GLU A 32 24.59 4.78 -2.94
N THR A 33 25.59 5.67 -3.00
CA THR A 33 26.79 5.58 -2.15
C THR A 33 26.45 5.65 -0.66
N VAL A 34 25.53 6.54 -0.26
CA VAL A 34 25.06 6.61 1.13
C VAL A 34 24.37 5.32 1.55
N PHE A 35 23.51 4.79 0.68
CA PHE A 35 22.80 3.53 0.92
C PHE A 35 23.77 2.35 1.06
N GLU A 36 24.74 2.20 0.17
CA GLU A 36 25.74 1.12 0.24
C GLU A 36 26.56 1.19 1.53
N ARG A 37 27.03 2.38 1.89
CA ARG A 37 27.75 2.59 3.15
C ARG A 37 26.89 2.27 4.38
N ALA A 38 25.62 2.66 4.37
CA ALA A 38 24.68 2.35 5.45
C ALA A 38 24.45 0.82 5.55
N ARG A 39 24.26 0.16 4.41
CA ARG A 39 24.10 -1.30 4.35
C ARG A 39 25.32 -2.01 4.96
N ASP A 40 26.52 -1.60 4.58
CA ASP A 40 27.75 -2.23 5.06
C ASP A 40 27.93 -1.97 6.57
N ALA A 41 27.71 -0.75 7.06
CA ALA A 41 27.80 -0.41 8.47
C ALA A 41 26.76 -1.17 9.32
N VAL A 42 25.51 -1.23 8.89
CA VAL A 42 24.45 -1.97 9.59
C VAL A 42 24.72 -3.47 9.54
N ARG A 43 25.24 -4.00 8.41
CA ARG A 43 25.64 -5.41 8.32
C ARG A 43 26.73 -5.74 9.33
N GLU A 44 27.71 -4.88 9.53
CA GLU A 44 28.75 -5.06 10.56
C GLU A 44 28.14 -5.11 11.97
N MET A 45 27.19 -4.22 12.30
CA MET A 45 26.51 -4.20 13.60
C MET A 45 25.73 -5.46 13.92
N VAL A 46 25.19 -6.16 12.90
CA VAL A 46 24.29 -7.30 13.06
C VAL A 46 24.93 -8.64 12.68
N THR A 47 26.23 -8.67 12.46
CA THR A 47 26.99 -9.88 12.11
C THR A 47 27.75 -10.42 13.31
N GLU A 48 27.60 -11.70 13.59
CA GLU A 48 28.32 -12.47 14.60
C GLU A 48 28.84 -13.76 13.95
N ASP A 49 30.10 -14.09 14.18
CA ASP A 49 30.75 -15.27 13.57
C ASP A 49 30.62 -15.36 12.04
N GLY A 50 30.65 -14.21 11.36
CA GLY A 50 30.56 -14.11 9.90
C GLY A 50 29.15 -14.33 9.34
N ARG A 51 28.11 -14.37 10.18
CA ARG A 51 26.71 -14.53 9.78
C ARG A 51 25.83 -13.45 10.39
N VAL A 52 24.83 -13.03 9.63
CA VAL A 52 23.81 -12.09 10.12
C VAL A 52 22.98 -12.78 11.21
N SER A 53 22.92 -12.16 12.38
CA SER A 53 22.21 -12.67 13.56
C SER A 53 20.85 -12.01 13.69
N GLY A 54 19.78 -12.82 13.76
CA GLY A 54 18.43 -12.31 14.00
C GLY A 54 18.30 -11.57 15.34
N ALA A 55 19.01 -12.04 16.38
CA ALA A 55 19.03 -11.38 17.68
C ALA A 55 19.72 -10.01 17.64
N LEU A 56 20.81 -9.88 16.86
CA LEU A 56 21.48 -8.60 16.67
C LEU A 56 20.66 -7.63 15.82
N ILE A 57 19.92 -8.11 14.80
CA ILE A 57 18.97 -7.28 14.07
C ILE A 57 17.89 -6.74 15.04
N GLU A 58 17.36 -7.59 15.92
CA GLU A 58 16.37 -7.19 16.91
C GLU A 58 16.94 -6.16 17.91
N ALA A 59 18.15 -6.36 18.38
CA ALA A 59 18.82 -5.42 19.27
C ALA A 59 19.17 -4.07 18.61
N ASN A 60 19.29 -4.04 17.27
CA ASN A 60 19.65 -2.86 16.48
C ASN A 60 18.51 -2.45 15.53
N GLN A 61 17.24 -2.58 15.93
CA GLN A 61 16.08 -2.32 15.07
C GLN A 61 16.08 -0.92 14.46
N THR A 62 16.45 0.11 15.20
CA THR A 62 16.51 1.48 14.68
C THR A 62 17.44 1.59 13.46
N ALA A 63 18.63 0.98 13.54
CA ALA A 63 19.57 0.96 12.43
C ALA A 63 19.05 0.11 11.25
N ALA A 64 18.55 -1.09 11.54
CA ALA A 64 18.05 -2.01 10.54
C ALA A 64 16.81 -1.44 9.80
N HIS A 65 15.85 -0.88 10.54
CA HIS A 65 14.67 -0.24 9.96
C HIS A 65 15.03 1.07 9.26
N GLY A 66 16.02 1.82 9.77
CA GLY A 66 16.58 2.98 9.09
C GLY A 66 17.17 2.63 7.73
N LEU A 67 17.92 1.53 7.64
CA LEU A 67 18.41 1.01 6.36
C LEU A 67 17.27 0.67 5.39
N ALA A 68 16.19 0.05 5.89
CA ALA A 68 15.02 -0.25 5.08
C ALA A 68 14.38 1.01 4.48
N TRP A 69 14.25 2.08 5.27
CA TRP A 69 13.73 3.36 4.81
C TRP A 69 14.68 4.06 3.83
N LEU A 70 15.98 4.04 4.09
CA LEU A 70 16.96 4.60 3.16
C LEU A 70 16.97 3.87 1.81
N ALA A 71 16.87 2.54 1.83
CA ALA A 71 16.71 1.73 0.63
C ALA A 71 15.43 2.08 -0.14
N THR A 72 14.32 2.29 0.59
CA THR A 72 13.03 2.71 -0.01
C THR A 72 13.16 4.07 -0.69
N TYR A 73 13.88 5.02 -0.10
CA TYR A 73 14.14 6.34 -0.69
C TYR A 73 15.03 6.26 -1.92
N ASN A 74 16.11 5.49 -1.83
CA ASN A 74 17.01 5.25 -2.96
C ASN A 74 16.25 4.67 -4.15
N GLN A 75 15.47 3.61 -3.91
CA GLN A 75 14.67 2.97 -4.96
C GLN A 75 13.59 3.92 -5.50
N SER A 76 12.96 4.72 -4.67
CA SER A 76 11.96 5.71 -5.07
C SER A 76 12.54 6.74 -6.05
N LEU A 77 13.71 7.30 -5.75
CA LEU A 77 14.37 8.25 -6.64
C LEU A 77 14.78 7.61 -7.97
N GLN A 78 15.24 6.36 -7.95
CA GLN A 78 15.54 5.61 -9.17
C GLN A 78 14.27 5.41 -10.03
N GLN A 79 13.13 5.07 -9.41
CA GLN A 79 11.88 4.89 -10.15
C GLN A 79 11.32 6.21 -10.67
N MET A 80 11.41 7.29 -9.91
CA MET A 80 11.07 8.64 -10.40
C MET A 80 11.92 9.04 -11.59
N GLN A 81 13.22 8.73 -11.60
CA GLN A 81 14.08 9.01 -12.75
C GLN A 81 13.68 8.17 -13.98
N ARG A 82 13.43 6.86 -13.80
CA ARG A 82 12.96 5.99 -14.90
C ARG A 82 11.66 6.49 -15.51
N TRP A 83 10.70 6.88 -14.66
CA TRP A 83 9.44 7.48 -15.09
C TRP A 83 9.65 8.75 -15.91
N ALA A 84 10.48 9.67 -15.43
CA ALA A 84 10.77 10.91 -16.11
C ALA A 84 11.48 10.70 -17.46
N ASP A 85 12.44 9.75 -17.50
CA ASP A 85 13.17 9.40 -18.73
C ASP A 85 12.24 8.76 -19.78
N ALA A 86 11.33 7.87 -19.37
CA ALA A 86 10.35 7.26 -20.26
C ALA A 86 9.40 8.32 -20.84
N LEU A 87 8.85 9.19 -19.98
CA LEU A 87 7.98 10.27 -20.45
C LEU A 87 8.71 11.28 -21.37
N ALA A 88 9.97 11.56 -21.10
CA ALA A 88 10.76 12.44 -21.97
C ALA A 88 11.00 11.80 -23.34
N ALA A 89 11.26 10.50 -23.40
CA ALA A 89 11.40 9.76 -24.66
C ALA A 89 10.10 9.78 -25.49
N ASP A 90 8.95 9.73 -24.81
CA ASP A 90 7.60 9.77 -25.43
C ASP A 90 7.11 11.21 -25.71
N GLY A 91 7.87 12.25 -25.35
CA GLY A 91 7.46 13.64 -25.48
C GLY A 91 6.31 14.05 -24.53
N LYS A 92 6.10 13.30 -23.44
CA LYS A 92 5.04 13.52 -22.45
C LYS A 92 5.56 14.14 -21.14
N PHE A 93 6.84 14.44 -21.01
CA PHE A 93 7.43 15.06 -19.82
C PHE A 93 7.16 16.57 -19.80
N GLY A 94 5.89 16.92 -19.50
CA GLY A 94 5.37 18.28 -19.46
C GLY A 94 5.78 19.06 -18.21
N GLU A 95 5.21 20.26 -18.04
CA GLU A 95 5.56 21.15 -16.92
C GLU A 95 5.18 20.53 -15.57
N MET A 96 4.02 19.87 -15.49
CA MET A 96 3.55 19.22 -14.26
C MET A 96 4.48 18.07 -13.86
N GLU A 97 4.84 17.21 -14.80
CA GLU A 97 5.73 16.07 -14.58
C GLU A 97 7.13 16.54 -14.15
N GLN A 98 7.64 17.60 -14.77
CA GLN A 98 8.91 18.20 -14.40
C GLN A 98 8.89 18.72 -12.96
N LEU A 99 7.81 19.40 -12.55
CA LEU A 99 7.66 19.89 -11.18
C LEU A 99 7.51 18.77 -10.16
N LEU A 100 6.70 17.74 -10.45
CA LEU A 100 6.56 16.56 -9.59
C LEU A 100 7.92 15.89 -9.38
N HIS A 101 8.66 15.65 -10.46
CA HIS A 101 9.99 15.04 -10.45
C HIS A 101 11.01 15.89 -9.69
N GLN A 102 11.07 17.17 -10.00
CA GLN A 102 12.00 18.11 -9.39
C GLN A 102 11.81 18.19 -7.87
N ILE A 103 10.56 18.40 -7.43
CA ILE A 103 10.22 18.53 -6.00
C ILE A 103 10.53 17.23 -5.26
N ALA A 104 10.25 16.06 -5.87
CA ALA A 104 10.57 14.75 -5.29
C ALA A 104 12.06 14.62 -4.98
N PHE A 105 12.94 14.95 -5.94
CA PHE A 105 14.38 14.92 -5.72
C PHE A 105 14.82 15.91 -4.65
N GLY A 106 14.36 17.18 -4.73
CA GLY A 106 14.71 18.19 -3.75
C GLY A 106 14.37 17.80 -2.32
N GLU A 107 13.17 17.25 -2.11
CA GLU A 107 12.71 16.84 -0.79
C GLU A 107 13.45 15.59 -0.28
N TYR A 108 13.54 14.54 -1.11
CA TYR A 108 14.14 13.27 -0.66
C TYR A 108 15.65 13.38 -0.42
N LEU A 109 16.36 14.19 -1.19
CA LEU A 109 17.77 14.49 -0.92
C LEU A 109 17.94 15.18 0.44
N HIS A 110 17.09 16.14 0.78
CA HIS A 110 17.10 16.78 2.09
C HIS A 110 16.81 15.79 3.23
N GLN A 111 15.83 14.91 3.05
CA GLN A 111 15.47 13.92 4.06
C GLN A 111 16.57 12.86 4.24
N VAL A 112 17.21 12.41 3.16
CA VAL A 112 18.39 11.51 3.27
C VAL A 112 19.52 12.17 4.06
N ALA A 113 19.79 13.45 3.80
CA ALA A 113 20.87 14.16 4.50
C ALA A 113 20.52 14.53 5.95
N GLY A 114 19.28 14.92 6.23
CA GLY A 114 18.86 15.51 7.51
C GLY A 114 18.10 14.55 8.44
N GLY A 115 17.53 13.50 7.90
CA GLY A 115 16.72 12.51 8.61
C GLY A 115 15.47 12.12 7.85
N ILE A 116 15.27 10.84 7.68
CA ILE A 116 14.13 10.24 6.97
C ILE A 116 12.97 10.06 7.95
N PRO A 117 11.80 10.68 7.69
CA PRO A 117 10.62 10.41 8.48
C PRO A 117 10.12 8.99 8.21
N MET A 118 9.99 8.22 9.28
CA MET A 118 9.40 6.88 9.27
C MET A 118 7.88 6.97 9.52
N ASN A 119 7.36 6.21 10.46
CA ASN A 119 5.95 6.24 10.85
C ASN A 119 5.77 6.94 12.22
N GLN A 120 4.57 7.40 12.52
CA GLN A 120 4.16 7.97 13.82
C GLN A 120 5.11 9.05 14.38
N GLY A 121 5.70 9.86 13.50
CA GLY A 121 6.60 10.94 13.90
C GLY A 121 8.03 10.53 14.24
N GLU A 122 8.40 9.28 14.01
CA GLU A 122 9.77 8.81 14.12
C GLU A 122 10.63 9.31 12.97
N VAL A 123 11.89 9.60 13.24
CA VAL A 123 12.87 10.05 12.26
C VAL A 123 14.16 9.27 12.45
N VAL A 124 14.66 8.64 11.40
CA VAL A 124 15.96 8.00 11.39
C VAL A 124 17.01 8.87 10.70
N ARG A 125 18.21 8.90 11.23
CA ARG A 125 19.36 9.65 10.71
C ARG A 125 20.49 8.72 10.32
N LEU A 126 21.42 9.22 9.55
CA LEU A 126 22.61 8.45 9.15
C LEU A 126 23.42 7.97 10.37
N GLN A 127 23.47 8.77 11.43
CA GLN A 127 24.14 8.41 12.69
C GLN A 127 23.52 7.20 13.39
N ASP A 128 22.21 7.02 13.27
CA ASP A 128 21.49 5.86 13.81
C ASP A 128 21.92 4.55 13.11
N MET A 129 22.42 4.68 11.86
CA MET A 129 22.98 3.59 11.05
C MET A 129 24.53 3.51 11.13
N GLY A 130 25.14 4.21 12.07
CA GLY A 130 26.59 4.19 12.28
C GLY A 130 27.40 5.05 11.31
N LEU A 131 26.75 5.93 10.53
CA LEU A 131 27.43 6.79 9.56
C LEU A 131 27.74 8.17 10.12
N GLY A 132 28.91 8.70 9.79
CA GLY A 132 29.28 10.10 10.01
C GLY A 132 28.86 11.01 8.84
N TRP A 133 29.09 12.32 9.00
CA TRP A 133 28.83 13.32 7.95
C TRP A 133 29.68 13.13 6.69
N ASP A 134 30.80 12.43 6.77
CA ASP A 134 31.64 12.05 5.64
C ASP A 134 30.92 11.13 4.63
N ALA A 135 29.88 10.42 5.08
CA ALA A 135 29.02 9.65 4.18
C ALA A 135 28.31 10.52 3.14
N LEU A 136 28.12 11.79 3.43
CA LEU A 136 27.51 12.78 2.54
C LEU A 136 28.51 13.49 1.62
N SER A 137 29.71 12.94 1.39
CA SER A 137 30.70 13.58 0.50
C SER A 137 30.17 13.78 -0.93
N GLY A 138 29.39 12.82 -1.47
CA GLY A 138 28.73 12.95 -2.77
C GLY A 138 27.66 14.04 -2.81
N PHE A 139 27.09 14.42 -1.66
CA PHE A 139 26.10 15.51 -1.56
C PHE A 139 26.73 16.90 -1.69
N GLN A 140 28.04 17.01 -1.75
CA GLN A 140 28.75 18.27 -2.01
C GLN A 140 28.89 18.60 -3.50
N SER A 141 28.43 17.72 -4.39
CA SER A 141 28.44 18.01 -5.84
C SER A 141 27.52 19.20 -6.16
N THR A 142 27.85 19.93 -7.22
CA THR A 142 27.06 21.10 -7.65
C THR A 142 25.61 20.72 -7.98
N GLU A 143 25.41 19.55 -8.58
CA GLU A 143 24.12 19.04 -9.00
C GLU A 143 23.21 18.76 -7.79
N VAL A 144 23.71 18.02 -6.80
CA VAL A 144 22.95 17.71 -5.56
C VAL A 144 22.67 18.99 -4.77
N GLN A 145 23.66 19.86 -4.62
CA GLN A 145 23.47 21.14 -3.93
C GLN A 145 22.42 22.03 -4.63
N THR A 146 22.42 22.06 -5.97
CA THR A 146 21.41 22.79 -6.75
C THR A 146 20.01 22.23 -6.51
N LEU A 147 19.85 20.91 -6.57
CA LEU A 147 18.57 20.26 -6.30
C LEU A 147 18.09 20.52 -4.87
N MET A 148 18.96 20.36 -3.88
CA MET A 148 18.60 20.63 -2.49
C MET A 148 18.20 22.09 -2.27
N ALA A 149 18.94 23.05 -2.83
CA ALA A 149 18.69 24.46 -2.59
C ALA A 149 17.44 25.00 -3.31
N GLN A 150 17.10 24.48 -4.49
CA GLN A 150 16.16 25.14 -5.40
C GLN A 150 14.98 24.28 -5.85
N ALA A 151 15.12 22.94 -5.88
CA ALA A 151 14.13 22.07 -6.51
C ALA A 151 12.78 22.09 -5.80
N ASN A 152 12.74 22.02 -4.47
CA ASN A 152 11.51 22.11 -3.67
C ASN A 152 11.27 23.55 -3.15
N SER A 153 11.30 24.52 -4.05
CA SER A 153 11.05 25.92 -3.70
C SER A 153 9.56 26.23 -3.53
N GLN A 154 9.24 27.33 -2.82
CA GLN A 154 7.86 27.81 -2.77
C GLN A 154 7.30 28.13 -4.16
N ALA A 155 8.11 28.67 -5.08
CA ALA A 155 7.70 28.97 -6.45
C ALA A 155 7.31 27.68 -7.19
N ALA A 156 8.13 26.61 -7.09
CA ALA A 156 7.83 25.32 -7.70
C ALA A 156 6.51 24.72 -7.16
N ARG A 157 6.32 24.70 -5.84
CA ARG A 157 5.07 24.22 -5.22
C ARG A 157 3.84 25.04 -5.62
N THR A 158 3.97 26.37 -5.67
CA THR A 158 2.86 27.24 -6.09
C THR A 158 2.50 27.00 -7.56
N ARG A 159 3.51 26.84 -8.43
CA ARG A 159 3.27 26.56 -9.84
C ARG A 159 2.64 25.18 -10.05
N LEU A 160 3.12 24.16 -9.34
CA LEU A 160 2.51 22.82 -9.40
C LEU A 160 1.03 22.87 -9.03
N VAL A 161 0.66 23.54 -7.93
CA VAL A 161 -0.74 23.65 -7.51
C VAL A 161 -1.58 24.41 -8.52
N ALA A 162 -1.06 25.47 -9.14
CA ALA A 162 -1.76 26.19 -10.20
C ALA A 162 -2.07 25.27 -11.41
N LEU A 163 -1.11 24.42 -11.82
CA LEU A 163 -1.35 23.42 -12.87
C LEU A 163 -2.39 22.36 -12.44
N MET A 164 -2.38 21.97 -11.17
CA MET A 164 -3.40 21.05 -10.62
C MET A 164 -4.80 21.69 -10.64
N GLU A 165 -4.92 23.01 -10.37
CA GLU A 165 -6.19 23.75 -10.49
C GLU A 165 -6.69 23.78 -11.94
N ASP A 166 -5.79 24.00 -12.91
CA ASP A 166 -6.13 24.01 -14.34
C ASP A 166 -6.60 22.63 -14.84
N GLN A 167 -6.18 21.55 -14.16
CA GLN A 167 -6.57 20.17 -14.43
C GLN A 167 -7.66 19.65 -13.45
N ALA A 168 -8.42 20.52 -12.82
CA ALA A 168 -9.50 20.14 -11.93
C ALA A 168 -10.47 19.17 -12.62
N GLY A 169 -10.69 17.99 -12.03
CA GLY A 169 -11.49 16.92 -12.61
C GLY A 169 -10.71 15.90 -13.47
N ALA A 170 -9.39 16.08 -13.66
CA ALA A 170 -8.57 15.05 -14.27
C ALA A 170 -8.55 13.76 -13.41
N THR A 171 -8.32 12.63 -14.07
CA THR A 171 -8.22 11.34 -13.39
C THR A 171 -7.06 11.32 -12.39
N MET A 172 -5.96 11.98 -12.73
CA MET A 172 -4.80 12.17 -11.84
C MET A 172 -4.02 13.43 -12.23
N PHE A 173 -3.12 13.85 -11.36
CA PHE A 173 -2.20 14.95 -11.63
C PHE A 173 -0.87 14.41 -12.19
N GLY A 174 -0.56 14.80 -13.43
CA GLY A 174 0.58 14.30 -14.19
C GLY A 174 0.33 12.93 -14.84
N ALA A 175 1.14 12.60 -15.84
CA ALA A 175 1.08 11.34 -16.57
C ALA A 175 1.51 10.16 -15.67
N SER A 176 0.80 9.05 -15.72
CA SER A 176 1.13 7.86 -14.92
C SER A 176 2.41 7.16 -15.38
N GLY A 177 2.71 7.22 -16.68
CA GLY A 177 3.73 6.40 -17.34
C GLY A 177 3.25 5.02 -17.77
N LEU A 178 1.96 4.73 -17.61
CA LEU A 178 1.32 3.49 -18.05
C LEU A 178 1.03 3.53 -19.56
N ASP A 179 0.81 2.35 -20.15
CA ASP A 179 0.36 2.20 -21.52
C ASP A 179 -1.14 2.53 -21.69
N GLU A 180 -1.61 2.56 -22.94
CA GLU A 180 -2.99 2.93 -23.28
C GLU A 180 -4.03 1.93 -22.71
N GLU A 181 -3.71 0.65 -22.64
CA GLU A 181 -4.61 -0.37 -22.10
C GLU A 181 -4.85 -0.17 -20.61
N LEU A 182 -3.79 0.03 -19.84
CA LEU A 182 -3.86 0.31 -18.41
C LEU A 182 -4.56 1.64 -18.11
N GLU A 183 -4.36 2.66 -18.96
CA GLU A 183 -5.08 3.93 -18.82
C GLU A 183 -6.58 3.77 -19.13
N MET A 184 -6.97 2.96 -20.11
CA MET A 184 -8.39 2.65 -20.35
C MET A 184 -9.03 1.90 -19.18
N ILE A 185 -8.31 0.96 -18.57
CA ILE A 185 -8.75 0.26 -17.35
C ILE A 185 -8.93 1.28 -16.21
N ARG A 186 -7.96 2.18 -16.01
CA ARG A 186 -8.05 3.26 -15.03
C ARG A 186 -9.31 4.09 -15.21
N ASP A 187 -9.53 4.61 -16.41
CA ASP A 187 -10.67 5.49 -16.72
C ASP A 187 -12.01 4.78 -16.51
N GLN A 188 -12.09 3.50 -16.81
CA GLN A 188 -13.28 2.70 -16.57
C GLN A 188 -13.59 2.58 -15.08
N PHE A 189 -12.60 2.17 -14.27
CA PHE A 189 -12.79 1.98 -12.83
C PHE A 189 -12.91 3.32 -12.09
N ARG A 190 -12.25 4.37 -12.58
CA ARG A 190 -12.45 5.73 -12.06
C ARG A 190 -13.89 6.19 -12.22
N ARG A 191 -14.47 6.05 -13.42
CA ARG A 191 -15.88 6.39 -13.66
C ARG A 191 -16.81 5.58 -12.78
N TYR A 192 -16.60 4.28 -12.70
CA TYR A 192 -17.40 3.42 -11.82
C TYR A 192 -17.34 3.88 -10.36
N ALA A 193 -16.14 4.14 -9.84
CA ALA A 193 -15.96 4.61 -8.48
C ALA A 193 -16.66 5.96 -8.23
N GLN A 194 -16.57 6.90 -9.17
CA GLN A 194 -17.23 8.21 -9.08
C GLN A 194 -18.75 8.12 -9.10
N GLU A 195 -19.30 7.26 -9.93
CA GLU A 195 -20.75 7.16 -10.13
C GLU A 195 -21.45 6.30 -9.05
N LYS A 196 -20.81 5.22 -8.62
CA LYS A 196 -21.43 4.19 -7.78
C LYS A 196 -20.93 4.18 -6.34
N VAL A 197 -19.66 4.48 -6.11
CA VAL A 197 -19.00 4.29 -4.80
C VAL A 197 -18.92 5.60 -4.01
N GLU A 198 -18.30 6.64 -4.57
CA GLU A 198 -18.02 7.91 -3.87
C GLU A 198 -19.27 8.61 -3.30
N PRO A 199 -20.44 8.58 -3.97
CA PRO A 199 -21.65 9.21 -3.44
C PRO A 199 -22.14 8.57 -2.13
N ASN A 200 -21.88 7.28 -1.95
CA ASN A 200 -22.44 6.45 -0.88
C ASN A 200 -21.43 6.09 0.23
N ALA A 201 -20.13 6.09 -0.08
CA ALA A 201 -19.06 5.57 0.78
C ALA A 201 -19.03 6.22 2.18
N HIS A 202 -19.32 7.52 2.27
CA HIS A 202 -19.33 8.21 3.56
C HIS A 202 -20.51 7.77 4.43
N ASP A 203 -21.68 7.61 3.85
CA ASP A 203 -22.88 7.13 4.52
C ASP A 203 -22.73 5.69 5.01
N TRP A 204 -22.17 4.79 4.17
CA TRP A 204 -21.85 3.41 4.58
C TRP A 204 -20.92 3.39 5.79
N HIS A 205 -19.89 4.24 5.76
CA HIS A 205 -18.97 4.36 6.90
C HIS A 205 -19.65 4.86 8.16
N LEU A 206 -20.44 5.94 8.09
CA LEU A 206 -21.10 6.54 9.26
C LEU A 206 -22.14 5.60 9.89
N LYS A 207 -22.85 4.84 9.08
CA LYS A 207 -23.86 3.87 9.52
C LYS A 207 -23.30 2.50 9.85
N ASP A 208 -22.00 2.30 9.63
CA ASP A 208 -21.34 1.00 9.78
C ASP A 208 -22.00 -0.10 8.94
N GLU A 209 -22.41 0.24 7.72
CA GLU A 209 -23.06 -0.67 6.78
C GLU A 209 -22.03 -1.46 5.98
N LEU A 210 -22.32 -2.74 5.73
CA LEU A 210 -21.59 -3.52 4.74
C LEU A 210 -21.79 -2.94 3.34
N ILE A 211 -20.76 -3.00 2.50
CA ILE A 211 -20.88 -2.66 1.07
C ILE A 211 -22.06 -3.44 0.49
N PRO A 212 -22.99 -2.79 -0.22
CA PRO A 212 -24.15 -3.47 -0.81
C PRO A 212 -23.75 -4.62 -1.71
N ILE A 213 -24.55 -5.68 -1.71
CA ILE A 213 -24.26 -6.88 -2.52
C ILE A 213 -24.29 -6.55 -4.02
N GLU A 214 -25.08 -5.60 -4.44
CA GLU A 214 -25.19 -5.12 -5.80
C GLU A 214 -23.85 -4.54 -6.31
N ILE A 215 -23.09 -3.90 -5.44
CA ILE A 215 -21.73 -3.42 -5.78
C ILE A 215 -20.79 -4.61 -6.03
N ILE A 216 -20.92 -5.68 -5.25
CA ILE A 216 -20.10 -6.90 -5.42
C ILE A 216 -20.47 -7.58 -6.74
N GLU A 217 -21.77 -7.67 -7.06
CA GLU A 217 -22.28 -8.24 -8.32
C GLU A 217 -21.81 -7.43 -9.53
N GLU A 218 -21.93 -6.10 -9.50
CA GLU A 218 -21.43 -5.21 -10.56
C GLU A 218 -19.91 -5.37 -10.76
N LEU A 219 -19.13 -5.47 -9.69
CA LEU A 219 -17.68 -5.68 -9.76
C LEU A 219 -17.33 -7.08 -10.30
N ALA A 220 -18.16 -8.10 -10.03
CA ALA A 220 -18.01 -9.42 -10.62
C ALA A 220 -18.25 -9.38 -12.14
N GLU A 221 -19.31 -8.70 -12.60
CA GLU A 221 -19.57 -8.48 -14.03
C GLU A 221 -18.43 -7.71 -14.73
N MET A 222 -17.77 -6.79 -14.01
CA MET A 222 -16.57 -6.07 -14.49
C MET A 222 -15.28 -6.89 -14.41
N GLY A 223 -15.33 -8.11 -13.87
CA GLY A 223 -14.19 -9.04 -13.82
C GLY A 223 -13.18 -8.81 -12.71
N VAL A 224 -13.49 -7.98 -11.70
CA VAL A 224 -12.56 -7.59 -10.63
C VAL A 224 -11.99 -8.78 -9.87
N PHE A 225 -12.78 -9.83 -9.67
CA PHE A 225 -12.39 -11.01 -8.88
C PHE A 225 -11.52 -12.01 -9.65
N GLY A 226 -11.50 -11.91 -10.97
CA GLY A 226 -10.74 -12.78 -11.87
C GLY A 226 -9.59 -12.10 -12.60
N LEU A 227 -9.21 -10.87 -12.25
CA LEU A 227 -8.23 -10.06 -13.00
C LEU A 227 -6.95 -10.84 -13.33
N THR A 228 -6.31 -11.45 -12.34
CA THR A 228 -5.02 -12.14 -12.48
C THR A 228 -5.13 -13.65 -12.51
N ILE A 229 -6.34 -14.21 -12.37
CA ILE A 229 -6.58 -15.65 -12.52
C ILE A 229 -6.38 -16.01 -14.00
N PRO A 230 -5.62 -17.07 -14.33
CA PRO A 230 -5.40 -17.48 -15.71
C PRO A 230 -6.70 -17.77 -16.47
N GLU A 231 -6.69 -17.48 -17.77
CA GLU A 231 -7.84 -17.68 -18.67
C GLU A 231 -8.34 -19.12 -18.67
N GLU A 232 -7.46 -20.11 -18.56
CA GLU A 232 -7.80 -21.54 -18.47
C GLU A 232 -8.70 -21.88 -17.28
N PHE A 233 -8.71 -21.02 -16.24
CA PHE A 233 -9.59 -21.12 -15.07
C PHE A 233 -10.71 -20.06 -15.07
N GLY A 234 -10.99 -19.43 -16.22
CA GLY A 234 -12.08 -18.49 -16.37
C GLY A 234 -11.80 -17.07 -15.88
N GLY A 235 -10.55 -16.74 -15.57
CA GLY A 235 -10.10 -15.38 -15.28
C GLY A 235 -9.69 -14.62 -16.56
N PHE A 236 -9.06 -13.46 -16.38
CA PHE A 236 -8.59 -12.61 -17.47
C PHE A 236 -7.08 -12.71 -17.72
N GLY A 237 -6.32 -13.32 -16.81
CA GLY A 237 -4.88 -13.46 -16.94
C GLY A 237 -4.12 -12.14 -17.06
N LEU A 238 -4.67 -11.04 -16.54
CA LEU A 238 -4.07 -9.71 -16.61
C LEU A 238 -2.88 -9.56 -15.66
N SER A 239 -2.11 -8.51 -15.88
CA SER A 239 -0.90 -8.20 -15.10
C SER A 239 -1.21 -7.74 -13.67
N LYS A 240 -0.21 -7.81 -12.78
CA LYS A 240 -0.27 -7.19 -11.46
C LYS A 240 -0.37 -5.66 -11.55
N ALA A 241 0.16 -5.06 -12.62
CA ALA A 241 -0.05 -3.64 -12.88
C ALA A 241 -1.54 -3.31 -13.10
N SER A 242 -2.29 -4.14 -13.84
CA SER A 242 -3.75 -4.00 -14.00
C SER A 242 -4.48 -4.09 -12.66
N MET A 243 -4.11 -5.07 -11.83
CA MET A 243 -4.63 -5.22 -10.48
C MET A 243 -4.36 -3.97 -9.62
N CYS A 244 -3.17 -3.37 -9.72
CA CYS A 244 -2.84 -2.13 -9.00
C CYS A 244 -3.74 -0.97 -9.43
N VAL A 245 -3.92 -0.78 -10.73
CA VAL A 245 -4.77 0.29 -11.27
C VAL A 245 -6.21 0.16 -10.79
N VAL A 246 -6.79 -1.04 -10.86
CA VAL A 246 -8.15 -1.30 -10.39
C VAL A 246 -8.28 -1.07 -8.88
N SER A 247 -7.34 -1.61 -8.10
CA SER A 247 -7.33 -1.44 -6.63
C SER A 247 -7.17 0.02 -6.21
N GLU A 248 -6.34 0.79 -6.93
CA GLU A 248 -6.14 2.23 -6.70
C GLU A 248 -7.44 2.99 -6.90
N GLU A 249 -8.10 2.86 -8.06
CA GLU A 249 -9.29 3.65 -8.37
C GLU A 249 -10.51 3.25 -7.53
N LEU A 250 -10.70 1.97 -7.25
CA LEU A 250 -11.76 1.52 -6.34
C LEU A 250 -11.52 2.01 -4.90
N SER A 251 -10.26 2.01 -4.43
CA SER A 251 -9.89 2.51 -3.09
C SER A 251 -9.96 4.02 -2.98
N ARG A 252 -9.78 4.74 -4.08
CA ARG A 252 -10.03 6.19 -4.17
C ARG A 252 -11.50 6.50 -3.91
N GLY A 253 -12.42 5.65 -4.39
CA GLY A 253 -13.83 5.72 -4.03
C GLY A 253 -14.09 5.36 -2.56
N TYR A 254 -13.67 4.15 -2.18
CA TYR A 254 -13.75 3.62 -0.82
C TYR A 254 -12.79 2.45 -0.62
N ILE A 255 -11.95 2.50 0.39
CA ILE A 255 -10.95 1.45 0.65
C ILE A 255 -11.58 0.04 0.79
N GLY A 256 -12.78 -0.06 1.36
CA GLY A 256 -13.50 -1.33 1.47
C GLY A 256 -13.82 -1.94 0.11
N VAL A 257 -14.29 -1.12 -0.85
CA VAL A 257 -14.59 -1.57 -2.22
C VAL A 257 -13.30 -2.02 -2.92
N GLY A 258 -12.21 -1.24 -2.81
CA GLY A 258 -10.91 -1.61 -3.36
C GLY A 258 -10.30 -2.87 -2.73
N SER A 259 -10.81 -3.29 -1.56
CA SER A 259 -10.36 -4.50 -0.85
C SER A 259 -11.12 -5.76 -1.22
N LEU A 260 -12.27 -5.66 -1.87
CA LEU A 260 -13.06 -6.84 -2.28
C LEU A 260 -12.25 -7.77 -3.19
N GLY A 261 -11.64 -7.23 -4.26
CA GLY A 261 -10.78 -7.99 -5.16
C GLY A 261 -9.53 -8.57 -4.50
N THR A 262 -8.99 -7.89 -3.46
CA THR A 262 -7.81 -8.36 -2.71
C THR A 262 -8.03 -9.72 -2.06
N ARG A 263 -9.23 -9.97 -1.53
CA ARG A 263 -9.53 -11.26 -0.87
C ARG A 263 -9.50 -12.41 -1.86
N SER A 264 -10.09 -12.20 -3.05
CA SER A 264 -10.06 -13.19 -4.14
C SER A 264 -8.66 -13.41 -4.68
N GLU A 265 -7.87 -12.34 -4.84
CA GLU A 265 -6.48 -12.41 -5.28
C GLU A 265 -5.61 -13.24 -4.33
N ILE A 266 -5.70 -13.01 -3.01
CA ILE A 266 -4.95 -13.78 -2.01
C ILE A 266 -5.33 -15.26 -2.07
N ALA A 267 -6.62 -15.57 -2.15
CA ALA A 267 -7.09 -16.95 -2.24
C ALA A 267 -6.65 -17.61 -3.55
N ALA A 268 -6.77 -16.90 -4.68
CA ALA A 268 -6.36 -17.41 -5.97
C ALA A 268 -4.86 -17.69 -6.03
N GLU A 269 -4.01 -16.78 -5.55
CA GLU A 269 -2.56 -16.99 -5.50
C GLU A 269 -2.17 -18.18 -4.63
N LEU A 270 -2.79 -18.34 -3.46
CA LEU A 270 -2.59 -19.52 -2.62
C LEU A 270 -2.90 -20.81 -3.37
N ILE A 271 -4.01 -20.86 -4.10
CA ILE A 271 -4.45 -22.03 -4.84
C ILE A 271 -3.57 -22.27 -6.06
N ILE A 272 -3.20 -21.23 -6.80
CA ILE A 272 -2.32 -21.34 -7.98
C ILE A 272 -0.94 -21.86 -7.57
N ALA A 273 -0.35 -21.32 -6.50
CA ALA A 273 0.99 -21.66 -6.05
C ALA A 273 1.04 -23.02 -5.31
N GLY A 274 0.03 -23.33 -4.49
CA GLY A 274 0.08 -24.46 -3.56
C GLY A 274 -0.98 -25.54 -3.76
N GLY A 275 -1.98 -25.32 -4.61
CA GLY A 275 -3.10 -26.26 -4.81
C GLY A 275 -2.78 -27.40 -5.76
N THR A 276 -3.49 -28.53 -5.59
CA THR A 276 -3.50 -29.62 -6.60
C THR A 276 -4.25 -29.18 -7.85
N ASP A 277 -4.10 -29.92 -8.95
CA ASP A 277 -4.82 -29.60 -10.19
C ASP A 277 -6.35 -29.69 -10.01
N GLU A 278 -6.82 -30.62 -9.20
CA GLU A 278 -8.25 -30.73 -8.83
C GLU A 278 -8.70 -29.52 -8.03
N GLN A 279 -7.91 -29.05 -7.08
CA GLN A 279 -8.23 -27.84 -6.30
C GLN A 279 -8.26 -26.62 -7.19
N LYS A 280 -7.30 -26.44 -8.10
CA LYS A 280 -7.29 -25.33 -9.07
C LYS A 280 -8.53 -25.36 -9.95
N ALA A 281 -8.85 -26.52 -10.54
CA ALA A 281 -10.01 -26.68 -11.40
C ALA A 281 -11.36 -26.44 -10.67
N ASN A 282 -11.44 -26.76 -9.39
CA ASN A 282 -12.66 -26.59 -8.60
C ASN A 282 -12.85 -25.14 -8.09
N TRP A 283 -11.77 -24.50 -7.62
CA TRP A 283 -11.89 -23.26 -6.87
C TRP A 283 -11.68 -22.00 -7.71
N LEU A 284 -10.72 -22.00 -8.65
CA LEU A 284 -10.36 -20.80 -9.38
C LEU A 284 -11.49 -20.24 -10.25
N PRO A 285 -12.28 -21.06 -10.99
CA PRO A 285 -13.39 -20.54 -11.77
C PRO A 285 -14.48 -19.88 -10.90
N LYS A 286 -14.76 -20.43 -9.73
CA LYS A 286 -15.76 -19.89 -8.81
C LYS A 286 -15.29 -18.59 -8.14
N LEU A 287 -13.98 -18.47 -7.88
CA LEU A 287 -13.39 -17.22 -7.40
C LEU A 287 -13.42 -16.14 -8.49
N ALA A 288 -13.05 -16.50 -9.73
CA ALA A 288 -13.01 -15.58 -10.85
C ALA A 288 -14.38 -14.96 -11.17
N SER A 289 -15.45 -15.76 -11.07
CA SER A 289 -16.84 -15.32 -11.29
C SER A 289 -17.50 -14.69 -10.06
N ALA A 290 -16.82 -14.67 -8.90
CA ALA A 290 -17.40 -14.33 -7.60
C ALA A 290 -18.62 -15.19 -7.20
N GLU A 291 -18.79 -16.38 -7.79
CA GLU A 291 -19.75 -17.38 -7.29
C GLU A 291 -19.47 -17.71 -5.81
N ILE A 292 -18.21 -17.69 -5.43
CA ILE A 292 -17.75 -17.79 -4.06
C ILE A 292 -16.89 -16.59 -3.68
N LEU A 293 -17.09 -16.07 -2.48
CA LEU A 293 -16.28 -15.02 -1.88
C LEU A 293 -15.37 -15.61 -0.81
N PRO A 294 -14.05 -15.39 -0.86
CA PRO A 294 -13.11 -15.89 0.14
C PRO A 294 -12.83 -14.88 1.24
N THR A 295 -12.30 -15.39 2.37
CA THR A 295 -11.63 -14.57 3.37
C THR A 295 -10.37 -15.23 3.89
N ALA A 296 -9.38 -14.42 4.28
CA ALA A 296 -8.11 -14.87 4.86
C ALA A 296 -8.24 -15.01 6.38
N VAL A 297 -7.96 -16.22 6.91
CA VAL A 297 -8.21 -16.56 8.33
C VAL A 297 -6.90 -17.05 8.97
N PHE A 298 -6.03 -16.08 9.33
CA PHE A 298 -4.68 -16.37 9.84
C PHE A 298 -4.51 -15.94 11.29
N THR A 299 -4.80 -14.67 11.57
CA THR A 299 -4.50 -13.97 12.82
C THR A 299 -5.29 -14.54 14.01
N GLU A 300 -4.61 -14.66 15.15
CA GLU A 300 -5.23 -15.02 16.44
C GLU A 300 -5.09 -13.86 17.44
N PRO A 301 -5.88 -13.84 18.54
CA PRO A 301 -5.81 -12.76 19.53
C PRO A 301 -4.40 -12.48 20.08
N ASN A 302 -3.55 -13.50 20.16
CA ASN A 302 -2.19 -13.40 20.68
C ASN A 302 -1.09 -13.53 19.59
N THR A 303 -1.43 -13.70 18.32
CA THR A 303 -0.49 -13.93 17.22
C THR A 303 -0.96 -13.23 15.95
N GLY A 304 -0.44 -12.03 15.71
CA GLY A 304 -0.64 -11.28 14.45
C GLY A 304 0.63 -11.33 13.59
N SER A 305 1.65 -10.56 13.96
CA SER A 305 2.93 -10.55 13.24
C SER A 305 3.71 -11.85 13.34
N ASP A 306 3.57 -12.58 14.46
CA ASP A 306 4.21 -13.89 14.70
C ASP A 306 3.25 -15.05 14.37
N LEU A 307 2.84 -15.14 13.09
CA LEU A 307 1.93 -16.22 12.64
C LEU A 307 2.52 -17.62 12.83
N GLY A 308 3.84 -17.76 12.91
CA GLY A 308 4.51 -19.04 13.16
C GLY A 308 4.09 -19.70 14.48
N SER A 309 3.71 -18.89 15.46
CA SER A 309 3.36 -19.31 16.83
C SER A 309 1.85 -19.55 17.04
N LEU A 310 1.02 -19.50 16.00
CA LEU A 310 -0.43 -19.69 16.12
C LEU A 310 -0.82 -21.05 16.73
N ARG A 311 -1.99 -21.10 17.40
CA ARG A 311 -2.41 -22.21 18.24
C ARG A 311 -3.71 -22.89 17.81
N THR A 312 -4.49 -22.31 16.90
CA THR A 312 -5.67 -22.98 16.32
C THR A 312 -5.25 -24.34 15.77
N ARG A 313 -5.89 -25.40 16.23
CA ARG A 313 -5.54 -26.78 15.90
C ARG A 313 -6.46 -27.34 14.84
N ALA A 314 -5.89 -28.20 13.99
CA ALA A 314 -6.61 -29.05 13.06
C ALA A 314 -6.24 -30.50 13.34
N VAL A 315 -7.19 -31.28 13.81
CA VAL A 315 -6.99 -32.68 14.18
C VAL A 315 -7.66 -33.58 13.15
N LYS A 316 -6.88 -34.47 12.53
CA LYS A 316 -7.39 -35.41 11.53
C LYS A 316 -8.21 -36.50 12.21
N ASN A 317 -9.44 -36.71 11.74
CA ASN A 317 -10.33 -37.78 12.24
C ASN A 317 -10.13 -39.09 11.46
N ALA A 318 -10.91 -40.12 11.83
CA ALA A 318 -10.82 -41.47 11.24
C ALA A 318 -11.25 -41.51 9.76
N ASP A 319 -12.08 -40.57 9.30
CA ASP A 319 -12.56 -40.47 7.93
C ASP A 319 -11.58 -39.73 7.02
N GLY A 320 -10.54 -39.15 7.63
CA GLY A 320 -9.53 -38.38 6.90
C GLY A 320 -9.83 -36.89 6.84
N ASP A 321 -10.96 -36.43 7.41
CA ASP A 321 -11.32 -35.03 7.55
C ASP A 321 -10.67 -34.40 8.78
N TYR A 322 -10.75 -33.06 8.89
CA TYR A 322 -10.17 -32.33 10.01
C TYR A 322 -11.24 -31.68 10.89
N GLU A 323 -10.98 -31.68 12.17
CA GLU A 323 -11.75 -30.93 13.18
C GLU A 323 -10.90 -29.76 13.68
N ILE A 324 -11.41 -28.53 13.47
CA ILE A 324 -10.73 -27.29 13.83
C ILE A 324 -11.23 -26.81 15.20
N THR A 325 -10.29 -26.44 16.07
CA THR A 325 -10.58 -25.85 17.38
C THR A 325 -9.62 -24.72 17.66
N GLY A 326 -10.14 -23.54 18.02
CA GLY A 326 -9.35 -22.33 18.32
C GLY A 326 -10.10 -21.05 18.03
N ASN A 327 -9.39 -19.93 18.14
CA ASN A 327 -9.98 -18.62 17.93
C ASN A 327 -9.15 -17.82 16.91
N LYS A 328 -9.85 -17.09 16.05
CA LYS A 328 -9.27 -16.18 15.08
C LYS A 328 -9.84 -14.77 15.28
N THR A 329 -9.09 -13.74 14.89
CA THR A 329 -9.51 -12.35 15.07
C THR A 329 -9.07 -11.50 13.88
N TRP A 330 -9.70 -10.35 13.70
CA TRP A 330 -9.44 -9.44 12.58
C TRP A 330 -9.69 -10.11 11.23
N ILE A 331 -10.79 -10.84 11.13
CA ILE A 331 -11.14 -11.54 9.89
C ILE A 331 -12.11 -10.70 9.09
N THR A 332 -11.58 -10.10 8.03
CA THR A 332 -12.31 -9.18 7.16
C THR A 332 -13.40 -9.89 6.38
N HIS A 333 -14.62 -9.34 6.39
CA HIS A 333 -15.77 -9.78 5.58
C HIS A 333 -16.27 -11.21 5.87
N ALA A 334 -15.88 -11.80 7.02
CA ALA A 334 -16.10 -13.22 7.30
C ALA A 334 -17.56 -13.67 7.25
N ALA A 335 -18.53 -12.81 7.61
CA ALA A 335 -19.94 -13.20 7.63
C ALA A 335 -20.45 -13.60 6.24
N ARG A 336 -20.14 -12.83 5.20
CA ARG A 336 -20.65 -12.99 3.82
C ARG A 336 -19.86 -13.97 2.94
N THR A 337 -18.74 -14.49 3.42
CA THR A 337 -17.85 -15.34 2.60
C THR A 337 -18.29 -16.80 2.58
N HIS A 338 -17.85 -17.52 1.55
CA HIS A 338 -18.16 -18.93 1.29
C HIS A 338 -17.01 -19.85 1.66
N VAL A 339 -15.78 -19.34 1.58
CA VAL A 339 -14.56 -20.12 1.85
C VAL A 339 -13.57 -19.30 2.66
N MET A 340 -12.92 -19.95 3.59
CA MET A 340 -11.84 -19.42 4.40
C MET A 340 -10.52 -20.04 3.96
N THR A 341 -9.52 -19.23 3.60
CA THR A 341 -8.14 -19.70 3.57
C THR A 341 -7.66 -19.74 5.02
N LEU A 342 -7.80 -20.91 5.65
CA LEU A 342 -7.62 -21.07 7.09
C LEU A 342 -6.27 -21.69 7.42
N LEU A 343 -5.43 -20.93 8.13
CA LEU A 343 -4.15 -21.42 8.64
C LEU A 343 -4.33 -22.03 10.05
N ALA A 344 -3.99 -23.31 10.21
CA ALA A 344 -4.12 -24.01 11.48
C ALA A 344 -2.94 -24.96 11.71
N ARG A 345 -2.73 -25.38 12.96
CA ARG A 345 -1.67 -26.30 13.37
C ARG A 345 -2.15 -27.75 13.29
N THR A 346 -1.55 -28.51 12.38
CA THR A 346 -1.78 -29.96 12.23
C THR A 346 -0.78 -30.78 13.02
N ASN A 347 0.44 -30.29 13.27
CA ASN A 347 1.43 -30.99 14.09
C ASN A 347 1.50 -30.36 15.50
N PRO A 348 0.97 -31.02 16.53
CA PRO A 348 0.97 -30.50 17.90
C PRO A 348 2.36 -30.52 18.56
N ASP A 349 3.32 -31.29 18.04
CA ASP A 349 4.66 -31.44 18.60
C ASP A 349 5.59 -30.27 18.23
N THR A 350 5.10 -29.35 17.37
CA THR A 350 5.84 -28.15 16.97
C THR A 350 5.17 -26.89 17.52
N THR A 351 6.00 -25.88 17.83
CA THR A 351 5.52 -24.55 18.24
C THR A 351 5.87 -23.46 17.23
N ASP A 352 6.47 -23.84 16.10
CA ASP A 352 6.90 -22.97 15.03
C ASP A 352 6.08 -23.17 13.73
N HIS A 353 6.49 -22.50 12.66
CA HIS A 353 5.83 -22.52 11.37
C HIS A 353 5.76 -23.89 10.68
N ARG A 354 6.62 -24.85 11.04
CA ARG A 354 6.71 -26.17 10.38
C ARG A 354 5.50 -27.07 10.65
N GLY A 355 4.74 -26.79 11.72
CA GLY A 355 3.53 -27.54 12.03
C GLY A 355 2.24 -26.95 11.47
N LEU A 356 2.33 -25.94 10.59
CA LEU A 356 1.17 -25.19 10.09
C LEU A 356 0.74 -25.67 8.70
N SER A 357 -0.56 -25.85 8.52
CA SER A 357 -1.20 -26.25 7.28
C SER A 357 -2.26 -25.24 6.86
N MET A 358 -2.46 -25.10 5.56
CA MET A 358 -3.46 -24.22 4.96
C MET A 358 -4.65 -25.04 4.49
N PHE A 359 -5.85 -24.57 4.76
CA PHE A 359 -7.10 -25.20 4.37
C PHE A 359 -7.98 -24.27 3.55
N LEU A 360 -8.67 -24.81 2.56
CA LEU A 360 -9.78 -24.17 1.86
C LEU A 360 -11.08 -24.55 2.57
N ALA A 361 -11.35 -23.92 3.70
CA ALA A 361 -12.41 -24.28 4.63
C ALA A 361 -13.75 -23.67 4.22
N GLU A 362 -14.65 -24.49 3.72
CA GLU A 362 -16.00 -24.08 3.31
C GLU A 362 -16.86 -23.68 4.49
N LYS A 363 -17.69 -22.68 4.30
CA LYS A 363 -18.73 -22.25 5.24
C LYS A 363 -19.97 -21.75 4.51
N THR A 364 -21.10 -21.78 5.17
CA THR A 364 -22.32 -21.12 4.68
C THR A 364 -22.22 -19.62 4.97
N PRO A 365 -22.45 -18.74 3.96
CA PRO A 365 -22.60 -17.32 4.21
C PRO A 365 -23.71 -17.03 5.22
N GLY A 366 -23.47 -16.05 6.08
CA GLY A 366 -24.44 -15.61 7.07
C GLY A 366 -25.40 -14.55 6.58
N THR A 367 -26.40 -14.28 7.39
CA THR A 367 -27.31 -13.13 7.29
C THR A 367 -27.07 -12.19 8.48
N ASP A 368 -27.72 -11.03 8.47
CA ASP A 368 -27.63 -10.09 9.59
C ASP A 368 -28.14 -10.70 10.91
N GLU A 369 -29.17 -11.57 10.83
CA GLU A 369 -29.72 -12.26 12.02
C GLU A 369 -28.86 -13.45 12.48
N ASN A 370 -28.15 -14.10 11.58
CA ASN A 370 -27.27 -15.23 11.86
C ASN A 370 -26.00 -15.16 11.02
N PRO A 371 -24.99 -14.37 11.43
CA PRO A 371 -23.79 -14.15 10.63
C PRO A 371 -22.88 -15.38 10.49
N PHE A 372 -23.03 -16.39 11.37
CA PHE A 372 -22.19 -17.60 11.37
C PHE A 372 -23.02 -18.88 11.55
N PRO A 373 -23.79 -19.29 10.52
CA PRO A 373 -24.72 -20.41 10.63
C PRO A 373 -24.06 -21.80 10.60
N THR A 374 -22.77 -21.88 10.22
CA THR A 374 -22.10 -23.17 10.03
C THR A 374 -21.83 -23.87 11.38
N PRO A 375 -22.17 -25.16 11.54
CA PRO A 375 -21.93 -25.88 12.77
C PRO A 375 -20.45 -25.91 13.18
N GLY A 376 -20.19 -25.76 14.49
CA GLY A 376 -18.83 -25.70 15.04
C GLY A 376 -18.13 -24.36 14.84
N MET A 377 -18.85 -23.37 14.34
CA MET A 377 -18.34 -22.00 14.14
C MET A 377 -19.22 -21.00 14.88
N THR A 378 -18.58 -20.05 15.54
CA THR A 378 -19.19 -18.87 16.15
C THR A 378 -18.40 -17.64 15.76
N GLY A 379 -18.96 -16.46 15.93
CA GLY A 379 -18.23 -15.22 15.68
C GLY A 379 -18.98 -13.99 16.15
N GLY A 380 -18.29 -12.87 16.15
CA GLY A 380 -18.83 -11.56 16.52
C GLY A 380 -18.13 -10.47 15.75
N GLU A 381 -18.83 -9.36 15.50
CA GLU A 381 -18.25 -8.18 14.88
C GLU A 381 -17.32 -7.46 15.85
N ILE A 382 -16.19 -6.98 15.32
CA ILE A 382 -15.29 -6.05 16.00
C ILE A 382 -15.57 -4.67 15.43
N GLU A 383 -16.14 -3.78 16.23
CA GLU A 383 -16.34 -2.39 15.82
C GLU A 383 -15.00 -1.71 15.58
N VAL A 384 -14.84 -1.08 14.42
CA VAL A 384 -13.58 -0.52 13.97
C VAL A 384 -13.66 0.98 13.69
N LEU A 385 -12.50 1.64 13.76
CA LEU A 385 -12.36 3.07 13.53
C LEU A 385 -12.65 3.47 12.07
N GLY A 386 -12.14 2.69 11.12
CA GLY A 386 -12.29 2.86 9.67
C GLY A 386 -12.29 1.49 8.98
N TYR A 387 -12.35 1.48 7.64
CA TYR A 387 -12.43 0.22 6.89
C TYR A 387 -13.75 -0.55 7.14
N ARG A 388 -14.82 0.19 7.44
CA ARG A 388 -16.07 -0.38 7.98
C ARG A 388 -16.89 -1.18 6.98
N GLY A 389 -16.87 -0.80 5.68
CA GLY A 389 -17.67 -1.44 4.63
C GLY A 389 -17.45 -2.93 4.42
N MET A 390 -16.37 -3.48 4.95
CA MET A 390 -16.05 -4.92 4.93
C MET A 390 -16.41 -5.60 6.26
N LYS A 391 -16.44 -4.86 7.35
CA LYS A 391 -16.51 -5.32 8.74
C LYS A 391 -15.40 -6.31 9.12
N GLU A 392 -14.99 -6.26 10.36
CA GLU A 392 -13.99 -7.16 10.95
C GLU A 392 -14.65 -8.08 11.98
N TYR A 393 -14.18 -9.31 12.07
CA TYR A 393 -14.80 -10.30 12.93
C TYR A 393 -13.77 -11.07 13.77
N GLU A 394 -14.19 -11.46 14.95
CA GLU A 394 -13.61 -12.58 15.69
C GLU A 394 -14.37 -13.87 15.36
N LEU A 395 -13.65 -14.98 15.29
CA LEU A 395 -14.21 -16.30 14.98
C LEU A 395 -13.77 -17.31 16.05
N GLY A 396 -14.71 -18.09 16.53
CA GLY A 396 -14.47 -19.25 17.39
C GLY A 396 -14.78 -20.55 16.65
N PHE A 397 -13.88 -21.53 16.75
CA PHE A 397 -14.05 -22.87 16.22
C PHE A 397 -14.07 -23.88 17.34
N ASP A 398 -15.11 -24.71 17.38
CA ASP A 398 -15.28 -25.83 18.34
C ASP A 398 -15.76 -27.06 17.58
N GLY A 399 -14.81 -27.88 17.12
CA GLY A 399 -15.12 -29.06 16.30
C GLY A 399 -15.61 -28.67 14.88
N PHE A 400 -15.24 -27.52 14.36
CA PHE A 400 -15.58 -27.10 12.99
C PHE A 400 -14.93 -28.05 11.99
N LYS A 401 -15.74 -28.62 11.09
CA LYS A 401 -15.29 -29.67 10.16
C LYS A 401 -14.81 -29.12 8.84
N VAL A 402 -13.62 -29.58 8.41
CA VAL A 402 -13.04 -29.31 7.09
C VAL A 402 -12.71 -30.65 6.43
N LYS A 403 -13.13 -30.82 5.18
CA LYS A 403 -12.85 -32.04 4.43
C LYS A 403 -11.35 -32.21 4.19
N GLY A 404 -10.88 -33.47 4.21
CA GLY A 404 -9.47 -33.79 3.97
C GLY A 404 -8.97 -33.33 2.60
N GLU A 405 -9.83 -33.39 1.57
CA GLU A 405 -9.53 -32.91 0.20
C GLU A 405 -9.29 -31.40 0.12
N ASN A 406 -9.73 -30.64 1.12
CA ASN A 406 -9.56 -29.18 1.22
C ASN A 406 -8.28 -28.78 1.96
N LEU A 407 -7.41 -29.71 2.35
CA LEU A 407 -6.04 -29.40 2.73
C LEU A 407 -5.28 -28.91 1.49
N LEU A 408 -4.83 -27.68 1.50
CA LEU A 408 -4.19 -27.06 0.33
C LEU A 408 -2.92 -27.81 -0.09
N GLY A 409 -2.91 -28.35 -1.31
CA GLY A 409 -1.82 -29.15 -1.84
C GLY A 409 -1.72 -30.58 -1.29
N GLY A 410 -2.65 -31.00 -0.40
CA GLY A 410 -2.75 -32.34 0.13
C GLY A 410 -1.64 -32.77 1.11
N GLU A 411 -0.73 -31.87 1.50
CA GLU A 411 0.41 -32.15 2.38
C GLU A 411 0.38 -31.23 3.63
N GLU A 412 0.41 -31.84 4.83
CA GLU A 412 0.49 -31.09 6.08
C GLU A 412 1.86 -30.40 6.26
N GLY A 413 1.88 -29.31 7.05
CA GLY A 413 3.11 -28.56 7.39
C GLY A 413 3.62 -27.61 6.30
N LYS A 414 2.92 -27.44 5.19
CA LYS A 414 3.30 -26.55 4.08
C LYS A 414 2.65 -25.17 4.15
N GLY A 415 1.63 -24.99 5.02
CA GLY A 415 0.77 -23.81 5.00
C GLY A 415 1.49 -22.49 5.19
N PHE A 416 2.51 -22.44 6.03
CA PHE A 416 3.28 -21.20 6.23
C PHE A 416 4.11 -20.82 4.99
N LYS A 417 4.73 -21.80 4.33
CA LYS A 417 5.49 -21.55 3.10
C LYS A 417 4.57 -21.04 1.99
N GLN A 418 3.43 -21.71 1.78
CA GLN A 418 2.40 -21.30 0.81
C GLN A 418 1.94 -19.86 1.07
N LEU A 419 1.72 -19.49 2.33
CA LEU A 419 1.33 -18.14 2.70
C LEU A 419 2.42 -17.10 2.40
N MET A 420 3.69 -17.41 2.68
CA MET A 420 4.80 -16.48 2.41
C MET A 420 4.94 -16.16 0.90
N GLU A 421 4.69 -17.12 0.03
CA GLU A 421 4.75 -16.96 -1.43
C GLU A 421 3.67 -16.00 -1.96
N THR A 422 2.53 -15.87 -1.26
CA THR A 422 1.43 -14.97 -1.66
C THR A 422 1.54 -13.55 -1.09
N PHE A 423 2.38 -13.34 -0.09
CA PHE A 423 2.49 -12.03 0.57
C PHE A 423 3.08 -10.93 -0.33
N GLU A 424 3.81 -11.27 -1.37
CA GLU A 424 4.31 -10.27 -2.33
C GLU A 424 3.15 -9.53 -3.00
N SER A 425 2.22 -10.26 -3.63
CA SER A 425 1.05 -9.68 -4.28
C SER A 425 0.13 -8.94 -3.31
N ALA A 426 -0.08 -9.48 -2.11
CA ALA A 426 -0.88 -8.82 -1.08
C ALA A 426 -0.30 -7.45 -0.68
N ARG A 427 1.04 -7.34 -0.56
CA ARG A 427 1.73 -6.07 -0.26
C ARG A 427 1.63 -5.08 -1.40
N ILE A 428 1.84 -5.52 -2.65
CA ILE A 428 1.71 -4.69 -3.86
C ILE A 428 0.30 -4.11 -3.93
N GLN A 429 -0.71 -4.93 -3.73
CA GLN A 429 -2.10 -4.51 -3.76
C GLN A 429 -2.45 -3.57 -2.60
N THR A 430 -1.87 -3.79 -1.41
CA THR A 430 -2.02 -2.87 -0.27
C THR A 430 -1.40 -1.51 -0.58
N ALA A 431 -0.26 -1.47 -1.26
CA ALA A 431 0.35 -0.22 -1.71
C ALA A 431 -0.56 0.52 -2.71
N ALA A 432 -1.16 -0.18 -3.67
CA ALA A 432 -2.11 0.41 -4.61
C ALA A 432 -3.36 0.98 -3.90
N ARG A 433 -3.93 0.24 -2.94
CA ARG A 433 -5.03 0.75 -2.10
C ARG A 433 -4.63 2.00 -1.32
N ALA A 434 -3.42 2.04 -0.79
CA ALA A 434 -2.90 3.19 -0.07
C ALA A 434 -2.78 4.43 -0.97
N ILE A 435 -2.35 4.26 -2.21
CA ILE A 435 -2.31 5.34 -3.20
C ILE A 435 -3.72 5.86 -3.50
N GLY A 436 -4.70 4.97 -3.67
CA GLY A 436 -6.10 5.36 -3.85
C GLY A 436 -6.65 6.19 -2.70
N VAL A 437 -6.40 5.77 -1.45
CA VAL A 437 -6.79 6.53 -0.25
C VAL A 437 -6.09 7.88 -0.17
N ALA A 438 -4.79 7.95 -0.49
CA ALA A 438 -4.03 9.20 -0.53
C ALA A 438 -4.57 10.17 -1.60
N GLN A 439 -4.92 9.64 -2.78
CA GLN A 439 -5.50 10.42 -3.86
C GLN A 439 -6.89 10.95 -3.48
N CYS A 440 -7.73 10.14 -2.83
CA CYS A 440 -9.02 10.57 -2.27
C CYS A 440 -8.84 11.75 -1.30
N ALA A 441 -7.85 11.66 -0.41
CA ALA A 441 -7.54 12.75 0.52
C ALA A 441 -7.12 14.03 -0.21
N LEU A 442 -6.29 13.91 -1.25
CA LEU A 442 -5.85 15.05 -2.07
C LEU A 442 -7.02 15.69 -2.80
N ASP A 443 -7.89 14.90 -3.44
CA ASP A 443 -9.04 15.40 -4.20
C ASP A 443 -9.99 16.20 -3.29
N ILE A 444 -10.34 15.64 -2.14
CA ILE A 444 -11.23 16.30 -1.15
C ILE A 444 -10.57 17.57 -0.60
N ALA A 445 -9.28 17.53 -0.28
CA ALA A 445 -8.55 18.66 0.24
C ALA A 445 -8.39 19.79 -0.79
N MET A 446 -8.15 19.44 -2.05
CA MET A 446 -8.02 20.37 -3.18
C MET A 446 -9.33 21.13 -3.38
N GLN A 447 -10.45 20.41 -3.51
CA GLN A 447 -11.77 21.01 -3.67
C GLN A 447 -12.12 21.94 -2.50
N TYR A 448 -11.91 21.47 -1.26
CA TYR A 448 -12.18 22.28 -0.08
C TYR A 448 -11.30 23.55 -0.04
N ALA A 449 -10.02 23.45 -0.41
CA ALA A 449 -9.10 24.58 -0.41
C ALA A 449 -9.46 25.65 -1.46
N GLN A 450 -10.06 25.26 -2.58
CA GLN A 450 -10.59 26.16 -3.60
C GLN A 450 -11.86 26.89 -3.12
N ASP A 451 -12.79 26.16 -2.52
CA ASP A 451 -14.10 26.67 -2.13
C ASP A 451 -14.06 27.53 -0.86
N ARG A 452 -13.26 27.11 0.13
CA ARG A 452 -13.21 27.79 1.44
C ARG A 452 -12.41 29.09 1.37
N LYS A 453 -13.05 30.18 1.74
CA LYS A 453 -12.41 31.51 1.81
C LYS A 453 -12.17 31.94 3.25
N GLN A 454 -10.98 32.45 3.53
CA GLN A 454 -10.61 33.13 4.77
C GLN A 454 -9.69 34.29 4.44
N PHE A 455 -9.75 35.38 5.23
CA PHE A 455 -8.97 36.60 5.00
C PHE A 455 -9.13 37.15 3.57
N GLY A 456 -10.33 37.02 2.99
CA GLY A 456 -10.69 37.58 1.69
C GLY A 456 -10.23 36.76 0.46
N LYS A 457 -9.59 35.59 0.63
CA LYS A 457 -9.15 34.71 -0.48
C LYS A 457 -9.37 33.23 -0.18
N SER A 458 -9.39 32.38 -1.21
CA SER A 458 -9.47 30.93 -1.07
C SER A 458 -8.25 30.39 -0.33
N LEU A 459 -8.44 29.28 0.43
CA LEU A 459 -7.38 28.67 1.23
C LEU A 459 -6.19 28.22 0.38
N ILE A 460 -6.43 27.77 -0.84
CA ILE A 460 -5.39 27.33 -1.78
C ILE A 460 -4.34 28.42 -2.05
N ASN A 461 -4.71 29.70 -1.91
CA ASN A 461 -3.82 30.84 -2.11
C ASN A 461 -2.93 31.17 -0.88
N PHE A 462 -2.96 30.34 0.15
CA PHE A 462 -2.04 30.44 1.27
C PHE A 462 -0.87 29.46 1.09
N PRO A 463 0.40 29.94 1.10
CA PRO A 463 1.56 29.10 0.77
C PRO A 463 1.72 27.83 1.62
N ARG A 464 1.25 27.85 2.88
CA ARG A 464 1.27 26.67 3.74
C ARG A 464 0.15 25.67 3.43
N VAL A 465 -0.92 26.08 2.76
CA VAL A 465 -1.99 25.19 2.27
C VAL A 465 -1.57 24.62 0.92
N SER A 466 -1.24 25.49 -0.06
CA SER A 466 -0.78 25.01 -1.37
C SER A 466 0.48 24.14 -1.27
N GLY A 467 1.41 24.47 -0.35
CA GLY A 467 2.57 23.62 -0.10
C GLY A 467 2.24 22.20 0.37
N LYS A 468 1.19 22.03 1.20
CA LYS A 468 0.69 20.70 1.58
C LYS A 468 0.12 19.93 0.38
N LEU A 469 -0.73 20.58 -0.42
CA LEU A 469 -1.32 19.99 -1.61
C LEU A 469 -0.25 19.55 -2.63
N ALA A 470 0.75 20.40 -2.87
CA ALA A 470 1.87 20.07 -3.72
C ALA A 470 2.64 18.82 -3.23
N MET A 471 2.96 18.78 -1.94
CA MET A 471 3.67 17.63 -1.36
C MET A 471 2.84 16.36 -1.36
N MET A 472 1.52 16.45 -1.14
CA MET A 472 0.61 15.30 -1.28
C MET A 472 0.68 14.72 -2.71
N ALA A 473 0.61 15.56 -3.74
CA ALA A 473 0.71 15.12 -5.14
C ALA A 473 2.06 14.48 -5.45
N VAL A 474 3.16 15.07 -4.97
CA VAL A 474 4.53 14.57 -5.17
C VAL A 474 4.71 13.20 -4.49
N GLU A 475 4.35 13.07 -3.22
CA GLU A 475 4.49 11.83 -2.45
C GLU A 475 3.61 10.70 -3.03
N ILE A 476 2.40 11.02 -3.49
CA ILE A 476 1.52 10.08 -4.18
C ILE A 476 2.18 9.57 -5.47
N MET A 477 2.79 10.45 -6.28
CA MET A 477 3.46 10.05 -7.50
C MET A 477 4.68 9.16 -7.21
N ILE A 478 5.50 9.49 -6.20
CA ILE A 478 6.63 8.66 -5.78
C ILE A 478 6.16 7.26 -5.38
N ALA A 479 5.16 7.18 -4.51
CA ALA A 479 4.62 5.89 -4.05
C ALA A 479 4.01 5.07 -5.20
N ARG A 480 3.34 5.75 -6.14
CA ARG A 480 2.75 5.12 -7.33
C ARG A 480 3.82 4.50 -8.23
N GLN A 481 4.89 5.23 -8.55
CA GLN A 481 5.96 4.69 -9.39
C GLN A 481 6.68 3.51 -8.74
N LEU A 482 6.91 3.55 -7.43
CA LEU A 482 7.47 2.43 -6.69
C LEU A 482 6.54 1.21 -6.67
N THR A 483 5.23 1.43 -6.56
CA THR A 483 4.22 0.34 -6.58
C THR A 483 4.15 -0.31 -7.96
N TYR A 484 4.11 0.47 -9.04
CA TYR A 484 4.12 -0.08 -10.40
C TYR A 484 5.40 -0.83 -10.71
N PHE A 485 6.53 -0.36 -10.23
CA PHE A 485 7.79 -1.09 -10.33
C PHE A 485 7.71 -2.45 -9.63
N SER A 486 7.19 -2.52 -8.41
CA SER A 486 7.06 -3.80 -7.71
C SER A 486 6.07 -4.76 -8.40
N ALA A 487 5.01 -4.23 -9.02
CA ALA A 487 4.08 -5.02 -9.82
C ALA A 487 4.77 -5.56 -11.09
N TRP A 488 5.56 -4.73 -11.76
CA TRP A 488 6.33 -5.10 -12.93
C TRP A 488 7.34 -6.21 -12.63
N GLU A 489 8.08 -6.14 -11.52
CA GLU A 489 9.00 -7.20 -11.08
C GLU A 489 8.25 -8.53 -10.89
N LYS A 490 7.07 -8.49 -10.26
CA LYS A 490 6.22 -9.68 -10.07
C LYS A 490 5.75 -10.27 -11.40
N ASP A 491 5.29 -9.45 -12.33
CA ASP A 491 4.82 -9.87 -13.65
C ASP A 491 5.92 -10.53 -14.49
N HIS A 492 7.20 -10.16 -14.25
CA HIS A 492 8.37 -10.77 -14.90
C HIS A 492 8.95 -11.97 -14.14
N GLY A 493 8.22 -12.49 -13.15
CA GLY A 493 8.62 -13.67 -12.39
C GLY A 493 9.83 -13.44 -11.48
N GLN A 494 10.16 -12.17 -11.19
CA GLN A 494 11.23 -11.85 -10.26
C GLN A 494 10.75 -12.02 -8.81
N ARG A 495 11.66 -12.39 -7.92
CA ARG A 495 11.40 -12.34 -6.50
C ARG A 495 11.37 -10.88 -6.05
N CYS A 496 10.20 -10.40 -5.64
CA CYS A 496 9.95 -8.99 -5.36
C CYS A 496 9.49 -8.69 -3.92
N ASP A 497 9.80 -9.57 -2.97
CA ASP A 497 9.47 -9.36 -1.55
C ASP A 497 10.08 -8.06 -0.99
N LEU A 498 11.24 -7.64 -1.49
CA LEU A 498 11.90 -6.39 -1.15
C LEU A 498 11.11 -5.20 -1.69
N GLU A 499 10.84 -5.16 -2.99
CA GLU A 499 10.15 -4.08 -3.69
C GLU A 499 8.69 -3.95 -3.22
N ALA A 500 8.00 -5.07 -3.05
CA ALA A 500 6.65 -5.11 -2.50
C ALA A 500 6.59 -4.59 -1.05
N GLY A 501 7.60 -4.93 -0.25
CA GLY A 501 7.76 -4.40 1.10
C GLY A 501 7.97 -2.89 1.11
N MET A 502 8.86 -2.37 0.26
CA MET A 502 9.13 -0.92 0.11
C MET A 502 7.88 -0.16 -0.37
N ALA A 503 7.18 -0.69 -1.38
CA ALA A 503 5.97 -0.07 -1.92
C ALA A 503 4.87 0.04 -0.84
N LYS A 504 4.63 -1.04 -0.09
CA LYS A 504 3.66 -1.05 1.01
C LYS A 504 4.06 -0.12 2.15
N LEU A 505 5.33 -0.11 2.53
CA LEU A 505 5.85 0.73 3.61
C LEU A 505 5.67 2.22 3.28
N LEU A 506 6.10 2.64 2.10
CA LEU A 506 5.99 4.03 1.64
C LEU A 506 4.53 4.42 1.38
N GLY A 507 3.76 3.61 0.66
CA GLY A 507 2.37 3.89 0.32
C GLY A 507 1.51 4.11 1.56
N ALA A 508 1.67 3.27 2.59
CA ALA A 508 0.94 3.41 3.85
C ALA A 508 1.27 4.73 4.59
N ARG A 509 2.55 5.13 4.63
CA ARG A 509 2.96 6.42 5.20
C ARG A 509 2.37 7.58 4.41
N VAL A 510 2.42 7.52 3.09
CA VAL A 510 1.90 8.57 2.20
C VAL A 510 0.39 8.73 2.37
N ALA A 511 -0.36 7.63 2.46
CA ALA A 511 -1.80 7.67 2.69
C ALA A 511 -2.16 8.36 4.01
N TRP A 512 -1.45 8.00 5.08
CA TRP A 512 -1.64 8.63 6.38
C TRP A 512 -1.31 10.13 6.33
N ALA A 513 -0.16 10.51 5.79
CA ALA A 513 0.26 11.91 5.69
C ALA A 513 -0.70 12.75 4.82
N ALA A 514 -1.21 12.18 3.72
CA ALA A 514 -2.18 12.83 2.85
C ALA A 514 -3.52 13.05 3.58
N ALA A 515 -4.03 12.04 4.28
CA ALA A 515 -5.28 12.13 5.03
C ALA A 515 -5.19 13.14 6.19
N ASP A 516 -4.10 13.14 6.94
CA ASP A 516 -3.84 14.10 8.02
C ASP A 516 -3.73 15.54 7.49
N ASN A 517 -2.97 15.75 6.41
CA ASN A 517 -2.90 17.05 5.76
C ASN A 517 -4.26 17.51 5.20
N GLY A 518 -5.02 16.60 4.61
CA GLY A 518 -6.37 16.88 4.14
C GLY A 518 -7.28 17.34 5.27
N LEU A 519 -7.28 16.64 6.39
CA LEU A 519 -8.06 17.03 7.57
C LEU A 519 -7.59 18.37 8.15
N GLN A 520 -6.29 18.60 8.23
CA GLN A 520 -5.72 19.87 8.68
C GLN A 520 -6.12 21.05 7.78
N ILE A 521 -6.21 20.86 6.46
CA ILE A 521 -6.68 21.88 5.51
C ILE A 521 -8.15 22.23 5.77
N HIS A 522 -8.98 21.27 6.16
CA HIS A 522 -10.38 21.50 6.53
C HIS A 522 -10.54 22.24 7.86
N GLY A 523 -9.52 22.27 8.71
CA GLY A 523 -9.58 22.89 10.04
C GLY A 523 -10.67 22.26 10.90
N GLY A 524 -11.48 23.07 11.60
CA GLY A 524 -12.57 22.57 12.45
C GLY A 524 -13.59 21.69 11.70
N ASN A 525 -13.85 21.98 10.43
CA ASN A 525 -14.75 21.17 9.61
C ASN A 525 -14.20 19.75 9.40
N GLY A 526 -12.88 19.57 9.30
CA GLY A 526 -12.27 18.23 9.16
C GLY A 526 -12.47 17.33 10.39
N PHE A 527 -12.75 17.94 11.55
CA PHE A 527 -13.03 17.22 12.79
C PHE A 527 -14.51 16.86 12.98
N ALA A 528 -15.37 17.31 12.07
CA ALA A 528 -16.80 16.99 12.09
C ALA A 528 -17.10 15.76 11.22
N LEU A 529 -17.91 14.84 11.73
CA LEU A 529 -18.25 13.58 11.06
C LEU A 529 -18.95 13.77 9.70
N GLU A 530 -19.64 14.90 9.50
CA GLU A 530 -20.31 15.21 8.23
C GLU A 530 -19.36 15.45 7.04
N TYR A 531 -18.08 15.71 7.31
CA TYR A 531 -17.07 15.92 6.26
C TYR A 531 -16.35 14.60 5.89
N LYS A 532 -16.34 14.28 4.62
CA LYS A 532 -15.78 13.03 4.08
C LYS A 532 -14.32 12.76 4.49
N ILE A 533 -13.53 13.81 4.71
CA ILE A 533 -12.13 13.68 5.12
C ILE A 533 -11.95 12.98 6.46
N SER A 534 -12.94 13.04 7.36
CA SER A 534 -12.93 12.34 8.65
C SER A 534 -12.89 10.81 8.45
N ARG A 535 -13.68 10.29 7.49
CA ARG A 535 -13.64 8.88 7.08
C ARG A 535 -12.28 8.52 6.52
N VAL A 536 -11.77 9.33 5.58
CA VAL A 536 -10.50 9.05 4.89
C VAL A 536 -9.34 8.96 5.88
N LEU A 537 -9.33 9.80 6.93
CA LEU A 537 -8.33 9.70 8.01
C LEU A 537 -8.42 8.35 8.75
N CYS A 538 -9.63 7.91 9.09
CA CYS A 538 -9.84 6.63 9.75
C CYS A 538 -9.42 5.45 8.85
N ASP A 539 -9.79 5.51 7.56
CA ASP A 539 -9.44 4.50 6.57
C ASP A 539 -7.92 4.43 6.31
N ALA A 540 -7.24 5.56 6.26
CA ALA A 540 -5.79 5.62 6.06
C ALA A 540 -5.00 4.99 7.20
N ARG A 541 -5.52 5.00 8.44
CA ARG A 541 -4.78 4.52 9.60
C ARG A 541 -4.49 3.02 9.55
N ILE A 542 -5.41 2.22 9.02
CA ILE A 542 -5.27 0.76 8.97
C ILE A 542 -4.10 0.31 8.07
N LEU A 543 -3.77 1.09 7.05
CA LEU A 543 -2.73 0.76 6.07
C LEU A 543 -1.34 0.56 6.68
N ASN A 544 -1.04 1.21 7.81
CA ASN A 544 0.20 0.99 8.56
C ASN A 544 0.15 -0.21 9.51
N ILE A 545 -1.03 -0.83 9.69
CA ILE A 545 -1.26 -1.86 10.71
C ILE A 545 -1.42 -3.24 10.07
N PHE A 546 -2.38 -3.39 9.13
CA PHE A 546 -2.73 -4.68 8.55
C PHE A 546 -1.76 -5.14 7.45
N GLU A 547 -1.86 -6.42 7.07
CA GLU A 547 -1.05 -7.02 5.99
C GLU A 547 0.47 -6.79 6.17
N GLY A 548 0.90 -6.91 7.42
CA GLY A 548 2.26 -6.62 7.88
C GLY A 548 2.40 -5.17 8.35
N ALA A 549 2.49 -4.98 9.68
CA ALA A 549 2.74 -3.66 10.27
C ALA A 549 4.00 -3.00 9.66
N ALA A 550 4.07 -1.68 9.74
CA ALA A 550 5.17 -0.93 9.15
C ALA A 550 6.54 -1.41 9.64
N GLU A 551 6.65 -1.72 10.94
CA GLU A 551 7.85 -2.27 11.56
C GLU A 551 8.21 -3.66 10.99
N ILE A 552 7.21 -4.49 10.70
CA ILE A 552 7.43 -5.81 10.08
C ILE A 552 7.87 -5.67 8.63
N GLN A 553 7.31 -4.70 7.87
CA GLN A 553 7.79 -4.43 6.52
C GLN A 553 9.25 -3.97 6.53
N ALA A 554 9.60 -3.02 7.41
CA ALA A 554 10.98 -2.57 7.57
C ALA A 554 11.92 -3.71 7.97
N GLN A 555 11.49 -4.61 8.86
CA GLN A 555 12.24 -5.79 9.26
C GLN A 555 12.46 -6.77 8.10
N VAL A 556 11.46 -7.01 7.26
CA VAL A 556 11.57 -7.88 6.07
C VAL A 556 12.55 -7.30 5.07
N ILE A 557 12.41 -6.00 4.77
CA ILE A 557 13.32 -5.27 3.88
C ILE A 557 14.76 -5.35 4.41
N ALA A 558 14.97 -5.03 5.69
CA ALA A 558 16.29 -5.06 6.31
C ALA A 558 16.93 -6.45 6.22
N ARG A 559 16.20 -7.51 6.56
CA ARG A 559 16.71 -8.89 6.46
C ARG A 559 17.12 -9.26 5.03
N ARG A 560 16.37 -8.80 4.02
CA ARG A 560 16.70 -9.04 2.61
C ARG A 560 17.96 -8.30 2.17
N LEU A 561 18.16 -7.07 2.65
CA LEU A 561 19.34 -6.25 2.32
C LEU A 561 20.62 -6.74 3.00
N LEU A 562 20.49 -7.34 4.18
CA LEU A 562 21.61 -7.74 5.02
C LEU A 562 22.04 -9.20 4.81
N GLY A 563 21.13 -10.08 4.41
CA GLY A 563 21.39 -11.50 4.34
C GLY A 563 21.22 -12.18 3.11
#